data_993c64581e266491c5a33077a4a65ab1
#
_entry.id   993c64581e266491c5a33077a4a65ab1
#
_cell.length_a   1.000
_cell.length_b   1.000
_cell.length_c   1.000
_cell.angle_alpha   90.00
_cell.angle_beta   90.00
_cell.angle_gamma   90.00
#
_symmetry.space_group_name_H-M   'P 1'
#
loop_
_entity.id
_entity.type
_entity.pdbx_description
1 polymer ?
#
loop_
_entity_poly.entity_id
_entity_poly.type
_entity_poly.pdbx_seq_one_letter_code
_entity_poly.pdbx_strand_id
1 'polypeptide(L)'
;MGRIEFTPETMLEDTVLLFAKVHGMTAADTSALFRSSGLDSHIREFYIEFGHKGLEDQVLSMRSYLGTHGFDFPPRIILERLPPLFDYGADAAI
;
A
#
# COMPACT_ATOMS: atom_id res chain seq x y z
N MET A 1 23.42 13.27 2.78
CA MET A 1 22.88 13.26 2.53
C MET A 1 21.75 12.94 2.78
N GLY A 2 21.28 12.55 3.01
CA GLY A 2 20.11 12.08 3.37
C GLY A 2 18.91 12.51 2.68
N ARG A 3 18.98 12.67 1.42
CA ARG A 3 17.87 13.08 0.73
C ARG A 3 17.11 11.89 0.31
N ILE A 4 15.86 11.79 0.59
CA ILE A 4 15.00 10.73 0.13
C ILE A 4 14.47 11.07 -1.21
N GLU A 5 14.64 10.18 -2.14
CA GLU A 5 14.14 10.40 -3.47
C GLU A 5 12.75 9.87 -3.60
N PHE A 6 11.85 10.66 -4.12
CA PHE A 6 10.50 10.24 -4.34
C PHE A 6 10.36 9.86 -5.81
N THR A 7 10.46 8.60 -6.10
CA THR A 7 10.40 8.09 -7.47
C THR A 7 9.30 7.05 -7.57
N PRO A 8 8.88 6.70 -8.78
CA PRO A 8 7.89 5.63 -8.92
C PRO A 8 8.33 4.34 -8.25
N GLU A 9 9.62 4.01 -8.32
CA GLU A 9 10.12 2.78 -7.74
C GLU A 9 10.07 2.81 -6.23
N THR A 10 10.43 3.92 -5.62
CA THR A 10 10.37 4.00 -4.16
C THR A 10 8.94 3.95 -3.68
N MET A 11 8.02 4.57 -4.42
CA MET A 11 6.62 4.51 -4.05
C MET A 11 6.11 3.07 -4.14
N LEU A 12 6.50 2.37 -5.19
CA LEU A 12 6.09 0.98 -5.33
C LEU A 12 6.64 0.14 -4.18
N GLU A 13 7.89 0.34 -3.85
CA GLU A 13 8.51 -0.41 -2.77
C GLU A 13 7.79 -0.16 -1.45
N ASP A 14 7.50 1.10 -1.18
CA ASP A 14 6.82 1.45 0.05
C ASP A 14 5.43 0.84 0.12
N THR A 15 4.71 0.86 -0.99
CA THR A 15 3.36 0.31 -1.00
C THR A 15 3.37 -1.21 -0.90
N VAL A 16 4.38 -1.86 -1.48
CA VAL A 16 4.49 -3.31 -1.33
C VAL A 16 4.69 -3.66 0.13
N LEU A 17 5.59 -2.95 0.81
CA LEU A 17 5.85 -3.24 2.20
C LEU A 17 4.63 -2.94 3.07
N LEU A 18 3.96 -1.85 2.78
CA LEU A 18 2.78 -1.48 3.53
C LEU A 18 1.68 -2.53 3.37
N PHE A 19 1.41 -2.91 2.14
CA PHE A 19 0.37 -3.91 1.87
C PHE A 19 0.72 -5.24 2.52
N ALA A 20 1.98 -5.64 2.39
CA ALA A 20 2.43 -6.91 2.98
C ALA A 20 2.20 -6.90 4.48
N LYS A 21 2.54 -5.80 5.13
CA LYS A 21 2.39 -5.73 6.57
C LYS A 21 0.93 -5.76 6.99
N VAL A 22 0.10 -5.04 6.28
CA VAL A 22 -1.31 -4.97 6.64
C VAL A 22 -1.99 -6.32 6.46
N HIS A 23 -1.60 -7.07 5.43
CA HIS A 23 -2.27 -8.31 5.11
C HIS A 23 -1.52 -9.55 5.59
N GLY A 24 -0.41 -9.38 6.30
CA GLY A 24 0.34 -10.51 6.81
C GLY A 24 0.98 -11.32 5.72
N MET A 25 1.42 -10.68 4.66
CA MET A 25 2.05 -11.34 3.53
C MET A 25 3.53 -11.05 3.53
N THR A 26 4.28 -11.87 2.80
CA THR A 26 5.69 -11.53 2.59
C THR A 26 5.79 -10.49 1.50
N ALA A 27 6.91 -9.78 1.49
CA ALA A 27 7.14 -8.80 0.44
C ALA A 27 7.20 -9.48 -0.92
N ALA A 28 7.77 -10.68 -0.98
CA ALA A 28 7.87 -11.40 -2.25
C ALA A 28 6.49 -11.76 -2.79
N ASP A 29 5.63 -12.28 -1.94
CA ASP A 29 4.28 -12.64 -2.38
C ASP A 29 3.49 -11.42 -2.78
N THR A 30 3.66 -10.33 -2.03
CA THR A 30 2.97 -9.09 -2.35
C THR A 30 3.44 -8.55 -3.68
N SER A 31 4.74 -8.58 -3.93
CA SER A 31 5.27 -8.12 -5.22
C SER A 31 4.72 -8.95 -6.37
N ALA A 32 4.62 -10.26 -6.17
CA ALA A 32 4.07 -11.13 -7.19
C ALA A 32 2.61 -10.77 -7.47
N LEU A 33 1.85 -10.52 -6.42
CA LEU A 33 0.45 -10.13 -6.56
C LEU A 33 0.34 -8.83 -7.33
N PHE A 34 1.16 -7.86 -6.99
CA PHE A 34 1.12 -6.56 -7.65
C PHE A 34 1.46 -6.70 -9.13
N ARG A 35 2.44 -7.55 -9.44
CA ARG A 35 2.79 -7.76 -10.84
C ARG A 35 1.67 -8.47 -11.59
N SER A 36 1.10 -9.50 -10.99
CA SER A 36 0.05 -10.27 -11.64
C SER A 36 -1.18 -9.44 -11.93
N SER A 37 -1.48 -8.52 -11.06
CA SER A 37 -2.69 -7.71 -11.20
C SER A 37 -2.47 -6.44 -12.00
N GLY A 38 -1.22 -6.06 -12.21
CA GLY A 38 -0.92 -4.80 -12.88
C GLY A 38 -0.88 -3.63 -11.92
N LEU A 39 -1.06 -3.90 -10.63
CA LEU A 39 -1.07 -2.82 -9.65
C LEU A 39 0.28 -2.13 -9.57
N ASP A 40 1.37 -2.89 -9.79
CA ASP A 40 2.69 -2.28 -9.75
C ASP A 40 2.83 -1.19 -10.81
N SER A 41 2.33 -1.44 -12.02
CA SER A 41 2.37 -0.42 -13.06
C SER A 41 1.49 0.76 -12.72
N HIS A 42 0.34 0.46 -12.13
CA HIS A 42 -0.59 1.51 -11.73
C HIS A 42 0.05 2.43 -10.69
N ILE A 43 0.72 1.85 -9.72
CA ILE A 43 1.36 2.65 -8.67
C ILE A 43 2.49 3.48 -9.26
N ARG A 44 3.26 2.92 -10.19
CA ARG A 44 4.33 3.68 -10.82
C ARG A 44 3.76 4.85 -11.61
N GLU A 45 2.66 4.61 -12.28
CA GLU A 45 2.06 5.65 -13.11
C GLU A 45 1.48 6.77 -12.26
N PHE A 46 0.89 6.42 -11.13
CA PHE A 46 0.22 7.40 -10.29
C PHE A 46 0.94 7.60 -8.96
N TYR A 47 2.26 7.51 -8.98
CA TYR A 47 3.00 7.52 -7.72
C TYR A 47 2.87 8.84 -6.98
N ILE A 48 2.68 9.93 -7.69
CA ILE A 48 2.53 11.21 -7.01
C ILE A 48 1.23 11.24 -6.23
N GLU A 49 0.16 10.79 -6.86
CA GLU A 49 -1.13 10.74 -6.18
C GLU A 49 -1.08 9.83 -4.98
N PHE A 50 -0.41 8.68 -5.12
CA PHE A 50 -0.27 7.78 -3.99
C PHE A 50 0.51 8.43 -2.86
N GLY A 51 1.54 9.17 -3.19
CA GLY A 51 2.32 9.83 -2.18
C GLY A 51 1.57 10.89 -1.41
N HIS A 52 0.51 11.42 -2.00
CA HIS A 52 -0.30 12.41 -1.32
C HIS A 52 -1.39 11.81 -0.45
N LYS A 53 -1.61 10.51 -0.56
CA LYS A 53 -2.61 9.84 0.25
C LYS A 53 -2.03 9.47 1.59
N GLY A 54 -2.87 9.44 2.61
CA GLY A 54 -2.46 8.83 3.88
C GLY A 54 -2.31 7.34 3.71
N LEU A 55 -1.66 6.70 4.66
CA LEU A 55 -1.38 5.28 4.55
C LEU A 55 -2.65 4.46 4.42
N GLU A 56 -3.66 4.82 5.18
CA GLU A 56 -4.93 4.11 5.14
C GLU A 56 -5.55 4.20 3.76
N ASP A 57 -5.53 5.40 3.20
CA ASP A 57 -6.09 5.60 1.86
C ASP A 57 -5.31 4.87 0.80
N GLN A 58 -4.00 4.76 0.97
CA GLN A 58 -3.19 3.99 0.04
C GLN A 58 -3.63 2.53 0.04
N VAL A 59 -3.83 1.97 1.22
CA VAL A 59 -4.26 0.58 1.32
C VAL A 59 -5.63 0.40 0.69
N LEU A 60 -6.55 1.30 0.97
CA LEU A 60 -7.89 1.19 0.42
C LEU A 60 -7.87 1.31 -1.10
N SER A 61 -7.03 2.20 -1.63
CA SER A 61 -6.90 2.34 -3.07
C SER A 61 -6.35 1.08 -3.71
N MET A 62 -5.37 0.48 -3.09
CA MET A 62 -4.79 -0.75 -3.62
C MET A 62 -5.81 -1.89 -3.59
N ARG A 63 -6.57 -1.98 -2.51
CA ARG A 63 -7.59 -3.00 -2.41
C ARG A 63 -8.69 -2.80 -3.45
N SER A 64 -9.06 -1.55 -3.66
CA SER A 64 -10.08 -1.25 -4.66
C SER A 64 -9.60 -1.67 -6.04
N TYR A 65 -8.35 -1.37 -6.35
CA TYR A 65 -7.77 -1.77 -7.62
C TYR A 65 -7.79 -3.29 -7.78
N LEU A 66 -7.33 -3.98 -6.74
CA LEU A 66 -7.29 -5.43 -6.79
C LEU A 66 -8.67 -6.03 -6.91
N GLY A 67 -9.65 -5.45 -6.22
CA GLY A 67 -11.01 -5.95 -6.31
C GLY A 67 -11.58 -5.83 -7.70
N THR A 68 -11.34 -4.70 -8.36
CA THR A 68 -11.85 -4.53 -9.72
C THR A 68 -11.14 -5.42 -10.72
N HIS A 69 -9.98 -5.97 -10.34
CA HIS A 69 -9.23 -6.86 -11.21
C HIS A 69 -9.34 -8.31 -10.79
N GLY A 70 -10.33 -8.63 -9.96
CA GLY A 70 -10.60 -10.01 -9.64
C GLY A 70 -9.93 -10.55 -8.39
N PHE A 71 -9.32 -9.69 -7.61
CA PHE A 71 -8.67 -10.09 -6.37
C PHE A 71 -9.47 -9.53 -5.21
N ASP A 72 -9.84 -10.39 -4.29
CA ASP A 72 -10.75 -10.01 -3.24
C ASP A 72 -10.10 -9.97 -1.88
N PHE A 73 -10.31 -8.91 -1.16
CA PHE A 73 -9.79 -8.78 0.19
C PHE A 73 -10.87 -8.18 1.07
N PRO A 74 -11.13 -8.78 2.22
CA PRO A 74 -12.18 -8.26 3.11
C PRO A 74 -11.76 -6.91 3.68
N PRO A 75 -12.52 -5.87 3.39
CA PRO A 75 -12.12 -4.53 3.83
C PRO A 75 -12.10 -4.38 5.33
N ARG A 76 -13.03 -5.03 5.99
CA ARG A 76 -13.15 -4.85 7.39
C ARG A 76 -11.93 -5.27 8.16
N ILE A 77 -11.26 -6.29 7.66
CA ILE A 77 -10.10 -6.79 8.35
C ILE A 77 -9.03 -5.74 8.47
N ILE A 78 -8.83 -5.01 7.41
CA ILE A 78 -7.81 -3.99 7.41
C ILE A 78 -8.11 -2.90 8.40
N LEU A 79 -9.34 -2.42 8.36
CA LEU A 79 -9.68 -1.28 9.19
C LEU A 79 -9.62 -1.61 10.67
N GLU A 80 -9.89 -2.86 11.00
CA GLU A 80 -9.89 -3.24 12.38
C GLU A 80 -8.55 -3.69 12.89
N ARG A 81 -7.66 -4.02 11.96
CA ARG A 81 -6.40 -4.59 12.35
C ARG A 81 -5.21 -3.89 11.75
N LEU A 82 -5.33 -2.61 11.62
CA LEU A 82 -4.20 -1.85 11.11
C LEU A 82 -3.01 -2.06 12.02
N PRO A 83 -1.85 -2.34 11.45
CA PRO A 83 -0.68 -2.55 12.27
C PRO A 83 -0.21 -1.24 12.89
N PRO A 84 0.63 -1.32 13.89
CA PRO A 84 1.08 -0.13 14.58
C PRO A 84 1.68 0.93 13.68
N LEU A 85 2.15 0.56 12.54
CA LEU A 85 2.71 1.56 11.67
C LEU A 85 1.68 2.61 11.26
N PHE A 86 0.41 2.25 11.29
CA PHE A 86 -0.64 3.21 11.00
C PHE A 86 -0.94 4.08 12.19
N ASP A 87 -0.54 3.62 13.34
CA ASP A 87 -0.82 4.34 14.55
C ASP A 87 0.03 5.57 14.71
N TYR A 88 1.03 5.69 13.87
CA TYR A 88 1.86 6.89 14.00
C TYR A 88 1.02 8.11 13.93
N GLY A 89 0.21 8.17 12.92
CA GLY A 89 -0.66 9.29 12.78
C GLY A 89 -1.70 9.31 13.87
N ALA A 90 -2.23 8.16 14.15
CA ALA A 90 -3.26 8.07 15.16
C ALA A 90 -2.69 8.39 16.52
N ASP A 91 -1.52 7.88 16.76
CA ASP A 91 -0.87 8.19 18.01
C ASP A 91 -0.62 9.63 18.17
N ALA A 92 -0.17 10.21 17.12
CA ALA A 92 0.06 11.63 17.18
C ALA A 92 -1.24 12.33 17.47
N ALA A 93 -2.30 11.76 17.04
CA ALA A 93 -3.59 12.37 17.27
C ALA A 93 -4.09 12.11 18.68
N ILE A 94 -3.57 11.12 19.25
CA ILE A 94 -3.99 10.80 20.59
C ILE A 94 -3.37 11.76 21.58
#